data_7383492f1624576af47c99c63a44984b
#
_entry.id   7383492f1624576af47c99c63a44984b
#
_cell.length_a   1.000
_cell.length_b   1.000
_cell.length_c   1.000
_cell.angle_alpha   90.00
_cell.angle_beta   90.00
_cell.angle_gamma   90.00
#
_symmetry.space_group_name_H-M   'P 1'
#
loop_
_entity.id
_entity.type
_entity.pdbx_description
1 polymer ?
#
loop_
_entity_poly.entity_id
_entity_poly.type
_entity_poly.pdbx_seq_one_letter_code
_entity_poly.pdbx_strand_id
1 'polypeptide(L)'
;MLTEIRHRNIVKLYGYCLHKRCMFLVYEYMEMGSLFFVLSNDFDAVELDWMKRMNIIKSIAHALSYMHHECVQVIVHRDISSKNILLNSKLEAFVADFGMARFLDPNSSNQTLLAGTYGYVAPGKLLFSKYTLITY
;
A
#
# COMPACT_ATOMS: atom_id res chain seq x y z
N MET A 1 -5.60 -4.59 -14.67
CA MET A 1 -5.89 -4.00 -13.33
C MET A 1 -4.73 -3.20 -12.78
N LEU A 2 -3.65 -3.81 -12.24
CA LEU A 2 -2.50 -3.05 -11.73
C LEU A 2 -1.73 -2.26 -12.81
N THR A 3 -1.76 -2.69 -14.03
CA THR A 3 -1.10 -2.03 -15.18
C THR A 3 -1.70 -0.68 -15.56
N GLU A 4 -2.90 -0.37 -15.09
CA GLU A 4 -3.63 0.87 -15.39
C GLU A 4 -3.43 1.93 -14.28
N ILE A 5 -2.99 1.52 -13.09
CA ILE A 5 -2.72 2.41 -11.99
C ILE A 5 -1.41 3.16 -12.26
N ARG A 6 -1.50 4.46 -12.50
CA ARG A 6 -0.33 5.32 -12.74
C ARG A 6 -0.42 6.57 -11.89
N HIS A 7 0.40 6.65 -10.89
CA HIS A 7 0.52 7.82 -10.03
C HIS A 7 1.98 7.97 -9.57
N ARG A 8 2.43 9.22 -9.41
CA ARG A 8 3.82 9.55 -9.05
C ARG A 8 4.31 8.95 -7.73
N ASN A 9 3.40 8.63 -6.81
CA ASN A 9 3.70 8.05 -5.50
C ASN A 9 3.21 6.59 -5.38
N ILE A 10 3.05 5.89 -6.49
CA ILE A 10 2.77 4.46 -6.57
C ILE A 10 3.89 3.80 -7.36
N VAL A 11 4.44 2.70 -6.85
CA VAL A 11 5.51 1.95 -7.52
C VAL A 11 5.02 1.48 -8.88
N LYS A 12 5.79 1.80 -9.92
CA LYS A 12 5.43 1.48 -11.30
C LYS A 12 5.61 0.00 -11.57
N LEU A 13 4.56 -0.64 -12.05
CA LEU A 13 4.62 -1.98 -12.61
C LEU A 13 4.99 -1.89 -14.09
N TYR A 14 6.13 -2.45 -14.48
CA TYR A 14 6.58 -2.51 -15.88
C TYR A 14 5.94 -3.64 -16.65
N GLY A 15 5.61 -4.73 -15.97
CA GLY A 15 5.00 -5.88 -16.61
C GLY A 15 5.01 -7.14 -15.73
N TYR A 16 4.72 -8.25 -16.35
CA TYR A 16 4.77 -9.55 -15.70
C TYR A 16 5.35 -10.60 -16.64
N CYS A 17 5.93 -11.64 -16.04
CA CYS A 17 6.43 -12.81 -16.77
C CYS A 17 5.73 -14.07 -16.24
N LEU A 18 5.13 -14.83 -17.13
CA LEU A 18 4.55 -16.14 -16.82
C LEU A 18 5.54 -17.23 -17.23
N HIS A 19 6.01 -18.04 -16.28
CA HIS A 19 6.88 -19.16 -16.53
C HIS A 19 6.36 -20.41 -15.84
N LYS A 20 5.88 -21.38 -16.63
CA LYS A 20 5.37 -22.70 -16.19
C LYS A 20 4.42 -22.63 -14.97
N ARG A 21 4.97 -22.56 -13.74
CA ARG A 21 4.23 -22.56 -12.47
C ARG A 21 4.44 -21.29 -11.65
N CYS A 22 5.18 -20.31 -12.18
CA CYS A 22 5.53 -19.08 -11.47
C CYS A 22 5.10 -17.86 -12.28
N MET A 23 4.57 -16.87 -11.61
CA MET A 23 4.32 -15.54 -12.16
C MET A 23 5.22 -14.55 -11.45
N PHE A 24 5.98 -13.79 -12.22
CA PHE A 24 6.84 -12.73 -11.72
C PHE A 24 6.26 -11.38 -12.13
N LEU A 25 6.17 -10.46 -11.18
CA LEU A 25 5.83 -9.07 -11.43
C LEU A 25 7.13 -8.26 -11.49
N VAL A 26 7.25 -7.40 -12.51
CA VAL A 26 8.45 -6.58 -12.73
C VAL A 26 8.10 -5.15 -12.37
N TYR A 27 8.69 -4.67 -11.28
CA TYR A 27 8.48 -3.32 -10.76
C TYR A 27 9.69 -2.42 -10.97
N GLU A 28 9.45 -1.11 -10.86
CA GLU A 28 10.51 -0.13 -10.71
C GLU A 28 11.33 -0.44 -9.44
N TYR A 29 12.67 -0.34 -9.58
CA TYR A 29 13.58 -0.59 -8.48
C TYR A 29 13.63 0.62 -7.54
N MET A 30 13.50 0.38 -6.24
CA MET A 30 13.54 1.39 -5.19
C MET A 30 14.80 1.18 -4.34
N GLU A 31 15.76 2.08 -4.47
CA GLU A 31 17.14 1.90 -4.00
C GLU A 31 17.24 1.77 -2.47
N MET A 32 16.41 2.51 -1.73
CA MET A 32 16.43 2.50 -0.25
C MET A 32 15.57 1.37 0.34
N GLY A 33 14.85 0.61 -0.51
CA GLY A 33 13.97 -0.45 -0.04
C GLY A 33 12.76 0.08 0.71
N SER A 34 12.29 -0.66 1.72
CA SER A 34 11.09 -0.28 2.48
C SER A 34 11.36 0.74 3.57
N LEU A 35 10.36 1.58 3.85
CA LEU A 35 10.39 2.50 4.99
C LEU A 35 10.63 1.76 6.31
N PHE A 36 10.14 0.51 6.43
CA PHE A 36 10.43 -0.33 7.58
C PHE A 36 11.94 -0.59 7.72
N PHE A 37 12.61 -0.94 6.63
CA PHE A 37 14.06 -1.19 6.61
C PHE A 37 14.84 0.06 7.01
N VAL A 38 14.53 1.20 6.41
CA VAL A 38 15.20 2.49 6.70
C VAL A 38 14.99 2.92 8.16
N LEU A 39 13.79 2.74 8.72
CA LEU A 39 13.50 3.06 10.13
C LEU A 39 14.16 2.08 11.12
N SER A 40 14.47 0.86 10.68
CA SER A 40 15.11 -0.17 11.52
C SER A 40 16.64 -0.06 11.54
N ASN A 41 17.22 0.73 10.63
CA ASN A 41 18.65 1.00 10.58
C ASN A 41 18.93 2.37 11.22
N ASP A 42 19.66 2.38 12.34
CA ASP A 42 19.91 3.60 13.09
C ASP A 42 20.61 4.71 12.28
N PHE A 43 21.49 4.34 11.36
CA PHE A 43 22.16 5.29 10.46
C PHE A 43 21.20 5.92 9.47
N ASP A 44 20.39 5.12 8.80
CA ASP A 44 19.43 5.60 7.79
C ASP A 44 18.25 6.33 8.45
N ALA A 45 17.86 5.92 9.66
CA ALA A 45 16.76 6.54 10.40
C ALA A 45 17.06 8.01 10.79
N VAL A 46 18.33 8.34 11.04
CA VAL A 46 18.78 9.72 11.33
C VAL A 46 18.64 10.61 10.10
N GLU A 47 18.84 10.08 8.91
CA GLU A 47 18.63 10.80 7.64
C GLU A 47 17.16 11.20 7.41
N LEU A 48 16.21 10.50 8.02
CA LEU A 48 14.79 10.83 8.00
C LEU A 48 14.45 11.90 9.04
N ASP A 49 14.86 13.13 8.78
CA ASP A 49 14.43 14.28 9.56
C ASP A 49 12.91 14.49 9.51
N TRP A 50 12.39 15.42 10.33
CA TRP A 50 10.95 15.69 10.41
C TRP A 50 10.33 16.11 9.08
N MET A 51 11.03 16.90 8.28
CA MET A 51 10.54 17.37 6.98
C MET A 51 10.41 16.21 5.98
N LYS A 52 11.39 15.31 5.95
CA LYS A 52 11.36 14.11 5.10
C LYS A 52 10.22 13.18 5.51
N ARG A 53 10.02 12.96 6.84
CA ARG A 53 8.88 12.17 7.36
C ARG A 53 7.55 12.77 6.95
N MET A 54 7.39 14.09 7.03
CA MET A 54 6.17 14.77 6.58
C MET A 54 5.95 14.63 5.07
N ASN A 55 7.01 14.68 4.26
CA ASN A 55 6.91 14.47 2.82
C ASN A 55 6.52 13.03 2.48
N ILE A 56 7.03 12.03 3.21
CA ILE A 56 6.62 10.63 3.08
C ILE A 56 5.12 10.48 3.35
N ILE A 57 4.62 11.05 4.46
CA ILE A 57 3.19 11.02 4.82
C ILE A 57 2.34 11.66 3.72
N LYS A 58 2.74 12.84 3.22
CA LYS A 58 2.04 13.52 2.12
C LYS A 58 2.01 12.68 0.84
N SER A 59 3.12 12.04 0.49
CA SER A 59 3.23 11.17 -0.69
C SER A 59 2.26 9.99 -0.59
N ILE A 60 2.19 9.35 0.58
CA ILE A 60 1.24 8.26 0.85
C ILE A 60 -0.20 8.77 0.75
N ALA A 61 -0.51 9.92 1.36
CA ALA A 61 -1.84 10.51 1.31
C ALA A 61 -2.28 10.83 -0.13
N HIS A 62 -1.38 11.35 -0.97
CA HIS A 62 -1.66 11.59 -2.38
C HIS A 62 -1.94 10.30 -3.17
N ALA A 63 -1.15 9.24 -2.93
CA ALA A 63 -1.38 7.94 -3.55
C ALA A 63 -2.75 7.35 -3.14
N LEU A 64 -3.11 7.43 -1.86
CA LEU A 64 -4.40 6.97 -1.36
C LEU A 64 -5.56 7.81 -1.92
N SER A 65 -5.42 9.13 -1.96
CA SER A 65 -6.42 10.03 -2.56
C SER A 65 -6.68 9.67 -4.02
N TYR A 66 -5.62 9.46 -4.80
CA TYR A 66 -5.74 9.03 -6.18
C TYR A 66 -6.52 7.72 -6.32
N MET A 67 -6.18 6.70 -5.52
CA MET A 67 -6.86 5.41 -5.57
C MET A 67 -8.33 5.49 -5.17
N HIS A 68 -8.67 6.36 -4.20
CA HIS A 68 -10.01 6.47 -3.66
C HIS A 68 -10.93 7.39 -4.47
N HIS A 69 -10.38 8.38 -5.21
CA HIS A 69 -11.19 9.44 -5.78
C HIS A 69 -10.96 9.70 -7.26
N GLU A 70 -9.81 9.31 -7.81
CA GLU A 70 -9.45 9.62 -9.20
C GLU A 70 -9.50 8.40 -10.12
N CYS A 71 -9.46 7.19 -9.56
CA CYS A 71 -9.64 5.96 -10.34
C CYS A 71 -11.11 5.76 -10.73
N VAL A 72 -11.35 5.27 -11.95
CA VAL A 72 -12.70 4.95 -12.45
C VAL A 72 -13.46 4.02 -11.49
N GLN A 73 -12.77 3.04 -10.95
CA GLN A 73 -13.28 2.22 -9.85
C GLN A 73 -12.44 2.49 -8.61
N VAL A 74 -13.09 2.79 -7.49
CA VAL A 74 -12.43 3.02 -6.21
C VAL A 74 -11.59 1.80 -5.82
N ILE A 75 -10.32 2.04 -5.53
CA ILE A 75 -9.36 1.00 -5.13
C ILE A 75 -9.01 1.20 -3.67
N VAL A 76 -9.19 0.18 -2.86
CA VAL A 76 -8.73 0.17 -1.46
C VAL A 76 -7.53 -0.76 -1.34
N HIS A 77 -6.42 -0.25 -0.85
CA HIS A 77 -5.15 -0.99 -0.73
C HIS A 77 -5.23 -2.13 0.30
N ARG A 78 -5.83 -1.89 1.44
CA ARG A 78 -6.10 -2.79 2.58
C ARG A 78 -4.87 -3.27 3.37
N ASP A 79 -3.65 -2.95 2.95
CA ASP A 79 -2.42 -3.33 3.66
C ASP A 79 -1.38 -2.20 3.63
N ILE A 80 -1.75 -1.01 4.12
CA ILE A 80 -0.82 0.10 4.27
C ILE A 80 0.01 -0.11 5.54
N SER A 81 1.29 -0.37 5.35
CA SER A 81 2.28 -0.56 6.43
C SER A 81 3.64 -0.03 5.98
N SER A 82 4.55 0.21 6.91
CA SER A 82 5.91 0.65 6.58
C SER A 82 6.69 -0.35 5.71
N LYS A 83 6.31 -1.62 5.66
CA LYS A 83 6.89 -2.64 4.77
C LYS A 83 6.46 -2.45 3.32
N ASN A 84 5.27 -1.89 3.09
CA ASN A 84 4.65 -1.69 1.78
C ASN A 84 4.78 -0.24 1.28
N ILE A 85 5.59 0.57 1.96
CA ILE A 85 6.04 1.89 1.51
C ILE A 85 7.51 1.76 1.14
N LEU A 86 7.83 2.01 -0.13
CA LEU A 86 9.20 1.95 -0.64
C LEU A 86 9.75 3.36 -0.82
N LEU A 87 11.06 3.50 -0.70
CA LEU A 87 11.78 4.77 -0.84
C LEU A 87 12.80 4.68 -1.97
N ASN A 88 12.89 5.73 -2.78
CA ASN A 88 13.96 5.89 -3.75
C ASN A 88 15.21 6.55 -3.10
N SER A 89 16.28 6.73 -3.89
CA SER A 89 17.54 7.37 -3.45
C SER A 89 17.36 8.81 -2.93
N LYS A 90 16.24 9.49 -3.26
CA LYS A 90 15.90 10.83 -2.75
C LYS A 90 15.01 10.80 -1.51
N LEU A 91 14.75 9.62 -0.94
CA LEU A 91 13.82 9.40 0.17
C LEU A 91 12.37 9.81 -0.15
N GLU A 92 11.99 9.80 -1.44
CA GLU A 92 10.60 9.98 -1.86
C GLU A 92 9.85 8.65 -1.69
N ALA A 93 8.60 8.71 -1.21
CA ALA A 93 7.83 7.54 -0.87
C ALA A 93 6.86 7.10 -1.98
N PHE A 94 6.76 5.79 -2.13
CA PHE A 94 5.91 5.11 -3.09
C PHE A 94 5.14 3.98 -2.41
N VAL A 95 3.82 3.93 -2.64
CA VAL A 95 2.97 2.82 -2.17
C VAL A 95 3.22 1.61 -3.08
N ALA A 96 3.44 0.45 -2.46
CA ALA A 96 3.75 -0.81 -3.12
C ALA A 96 2.89 -1.95 -2.56
N ASP A 97 3.01 -3.14 -3.15
CA ASP A 97 2.33 -4.38 -2.76
C ASP A 97 0.80 -4.31 -2.74
N PHE A 98 0.24 -4.33 -3.92
CA PHE A 98 -1.22 -4.36 -4.17
C PHE A 98 -1.84 -5.76 -4.06
N GLY A 99 -1.13 -6.73 -3.49
CA GLY A 99 -1.61 -8.11 -3.37
C GLY A 99 -2.92 -8.26 -2.61
N MET A 100 -3.20 -7.34 -1.68
CA MET A 100 -4.45 -7.30 -0.91
C MET A 100 -5.45 -6.26 -1.42
N ALA A 101 -5.11 -5.49 -2.45
CA ALA A 101 -5.95 -4.41 -2.96
C ALA A 101 -7.27 -4.94 -3.55
N ARG A 102 -8.33 -4.14 -3.44
CA ARG A 102 -9.65 -4.50 -3.92
C ARG A 102 -10.36 -3.31 -4.56
N PHE A 103 -11.10 -3.58 -5.64
CA PHE A 103 -12.09 -2.65 -6.13
C PHE A 103 -13.30 -2.64 -5.21
N LEU A 104 -13.83 -1.45 -4.90
CA LEU A 104 -15.11 -1.32 -4.26
C LEU A 104 -16.20 -1.30 -5.34
N ASP A 105 -17.12 -2.25 -5.23
CA ASP A 105 -18.36 -2.24 -6.01
C ASP A 105 -19.44 -1.55 -5.16
N PRO A 106 -20.02 -0.43 -5.64
CA PRO A 106 -21.08 0.27 -4.92
C PRO A 106 -22.33 -0.59 -4.69
N ASN A 107 -22.55 -1.62 -5.52
CA ASN A 107 -23.72 -2.48 -5.49
C ASN A 107 -23.52 -3.79 -4.70
N SER A 108 -22.29 -4.09 -4.26
CA SER A 108 -22.05 -5.27 -3.45
C SER A 108 -22.22 -4.94 -1.97
N SER A 109 -22.86 -5.85 -1.22
CA SER A 109 -22.80 -5.82 0.24
C SER A 109 -21.33 -5.96 0.64
N ASN A 110 -20.68 -4.84 0.96
CA ASN A 110 -19.25 -4.75 1.23
C ASN A 110 -18.87 -5.40 2.58
N GLN A 111 -19.12 -6.70 2.73
CA GLN A 111 -18.53 -7.49 3.80
C GLN A 111 -17.05 -7.71 3.45
N THR A 112 -16.22 -6.78 3.85
CA THR A 112 -14.78 -6.90 3.71
C THR A 112 -14.30 -7.83 4.81
N LEU A 113 -13.93 -9.05 4.47
CA LEU A 113 -13.15 -9.91 5.38
C LEU A 113 -11.97 -9.10 5.91
N LEU A 114 -11.67 -9.25 7.20
CA LEU A 114 -10.54 -8.59 7.84
C LEU A 114 -9.28 -8.94 7.07
N ALA A 115 -8.66 -7.95 6.45
CA ALA A 115 -7.43 -8.09 5.69
C ALA A 115 -6.45 -6.99 6.09
N GLY A 116 -5.17 -7.30 6.07
CA GLY A 116 -4.09 -6.38 6.41
C GLY A 116 -3.08 -6.98 7.39
N THR A 117 -1.98 -6.29 7.58
CA THR A 117 -0.91 -6.69 8.49
C THR A 117 -1.33 -6.48 9.94
N TYR A 118 -1.23 -7.53 10.78
CA TYR A 118 -1.49 -7.44 12.22
C TYR A 118 -0.68 -6.28 12.85
N GLY A 119 -1.32 -5.49 13.70
CA GLY A 119 -0.74 -4.29 14.32
C GLY A 119 -0.98 -2.99 13.55
N TYR A 120 -1.35 -3.06 12.26
CA TYR A 120 -1.69 -1.90 11.42
C TYR A 120 -3.19 -1.77 11.15
N VAL A 121 -3.98 -2.77 11.53
CA VAL A 121 -5.43 -2.74 11.34
C VAL A 121 -6.06 -1.73 12.28
N ALA A 122 -6.85 -0.81 11.73
CA ALA A 122 -7.53 0.22 12.53
C ALA A 122 -8.49 -0.41 13.56
N PRO A 123 -8.55 0.10 14.81
CA PRO A 123 -9.39 -0.45 15.88
C PRO A 123 -10.86 -0.64 15.48
N GLY A 124 -11.44 0.27 14.69
CA GLY A 124 -12.81 0.17 14.19
C GLY A 124 -13.06 -1.07 13.33
N LYS A 125 -12.08 -1.47 12.50
CA LYS A 125 -12.20 -2.70 11.70
C LYS A 125 -12.24 -3.97 12.55
N LEU A 126 -11.49 -4.01 13.65
CA LEU A 126 -11.50 -5.14 14.59
C LEU A 126 -12.84 -5.26 15.31
N LEU A 127 -13.47 -4.14 15.67
CA LEU A 127 -14.76 -4.13 16.33
C LEU A 127 -15.89 -4.59 15.38
N PHE A 128 -15.94 -4.08 14.16
CA PHE A 128 -16.93 -4.50 13.16
C PHE A 128 -16.82 -5.99 12.80
N SER A 129 -15.61 -6.52 12.69
CA SER A 129 -15.39 -7.96 12.45
C SER A 129 -15.89 -8.84 13.59
N LYS A 130 -15.80 -8.40 14.86
CA LYS A 130 -16.34 -9.13 16.00
C LYS A 130 -17.87 -9.15 16.02
N TYR A 131 -18.53 -8.06 15.62
CA TYR A 131 -19.99 -8.01 15.61
C TYR A 131 -20.61 -8.83 14.47
N THR A 132 -19.91 -9.02 13.36
CA THR A 132 -20.39 -9.89 12.25
C THR A 132 -20.30 -11.38 12.58
N LEU A 133 -19.47 -11.79 13.56
CA LEU A 133 -19.36 -13.17 14.01
C LEU A 133 -20.39 -13.55 15.10
N ILE A 134 -21.15 -12.60 15.65
CA ILE A 134 -22.13 -12.84 16.71
C ILE A 134 -23.59 -12.97 16.16
N THR A 135 -23.76 -12.75 14.85
CA THR A 135 -25.08 -12.80 14.19
C THR A 135 -25.31 -14.06 13.35
N TYR A 136 -24.64 -15.19 13.65
CA TYR A 136 -24.97 -16.52 13.11
C TYR A 136 -25.06 -17.56 14.22
#